data_60b85a1cf8629b866d8bace5bc6ed32d
#
_entry.id   60b85a1cf8629b866d8bace5bc6ed32d
#
_cell.length_a   1.000
_cell.length_b   1.000
_cell.length_c   1.000
_cell.angle_alpha   90.00
_cell.angle_beta   90.00
_cell.angle_gamma   90.00
#
_symmetry.space_group_name_H-M   'P 1'
#
loop_
_entity.id
_entity.type
_entity.pdbx_description
1 polymer ?
#
loop_
_entity_poly.entity_id
_entity_poly.type
_entity_poly.pdbx_seq_one_letter_code
_entity_poly.pdbx_strand_id
1 'polypeptide(L)'
;DVGVSFELSRAPRYVGRHLAMTGASIDAASALWAGLVDEVVDADGNPADVDPVACQLARDAVWIQECYDTDDPVEVCRRLADRPEEAARKTAEHIATRCPLSVAVALAAVIKAESASGLAEVLETDRALGRSFMRDSDFCEGVRAQLVDKDRNPHWSHESLADVPVRRVEEMFDPS
;
A
#
# COMPACT_ATOMS: atom_id res chain seq x y z
N ASP A 1 1.38 7.97 -5.76
CA ASP A 1 0.94 8.83 -6.85
C ASP A 1 0.57 8.01 -8.07
N VAL A 2 0.19 8.68 -9.14
CA VAL A 2 -0.29 8.08 -10.38
C VAL A 2 0.76 7.14 -10.98
N GLY A 3 0.37 5.90 -11.28
CA GLY A 3 1.24 4.86 -11.82
C GLY A 3 1.99 4.03 -10.79
N VAL A 4 1.97 4.39 -9.50
CA VAL A 4 2.77 3.69 -8.48
C VAL A 4 2.35 2.23 -8.30
N SER A 5 1.08 1.89 -8.47
CA SER A 5 0.61 0.51 -8.40
C SER A 5 1.23 -0.40 -9.47
N PHE A 6 1.63 0.17 -10.62
CA PHE A 6 2.38 -0.55 -11.65
C PHE A 6 3.77 -0.96 -11.17
N GLU A 7 4.50 -0.07 -10.52
CA GLU A 7 5.83 -0.39 -9.97
C GLU A 7 5.71 -1.32 -8.75
N LEU A 8 4.76 -1.06 -7.86
CA LEU A 8 4.51 -1.91 -6.70
C LEU A 8 4.12 -3.35 -7.10
N SER A 9 3.36 -3.53 -8.18
CA SER A 9 2.98 -4.86 -8.67
C SER A 9 4.17 -5.71 -9.14
N ARG A 10 5.31 -5.08 -9.42
CA ARG A 10 6.55 -5.73 -9.86
C ARG A 10 7.55 -5.96 -8.75
N ALA A 11 7.31 -5.37 -7.56
CA ALA A 11 8.18 -5.55 -6.41
C ALA A 11 8.20 -7.03 -5.97
N PRO A 12 9.36 -7.57 -5.58
CA PRO A 12 9.49 -8.99 -5.24
C PRO A 12 8.72 -9.36 -3.97
N ARG A 13 8.33 -10.64 -3.85
CA ARG A 13 7.82 -11.22 -2.59
C ARG A 13 6.63 -10.47 -1.97
N TYR A 14 5.73 -9.96 -2.81
CA TYR A 14 4.55 -9.19 -2.38
C TYR A 14 4.86 -7.92 -1.58
N VAL A 15 6.11 -7.42 -1.63
CA VAL A 15 6.49 -6.16 -0.96
C VAL A 15 5.65 -4.99 -1.47
N GLY A 16 5.27 -4.98 -2.74
CA GLY A 16 4.37 -3.95 -3.26
C GLY A 16 3.00 -3.94 -2.59
N ARG A 17 2.42 -5.11 -2.32
CA ARG A 17 1.15 -5.24 -1.57
C ARG A 17 1.31 -4.71 -0.13
N HIS A 18 2.44 -5.05 0.52
CA HIS A 18 2.79 -4.55 1.84
C HIS A 18 2.89 -3.02 1.87
N LEU A 19 3.63 -2.43 0.94
CA LEU A 19 3.79 -0.97 0.85
C LEU A 19 2.47 -0.26 0.54
N ALA A 20 1.64 -0.83 -0.33
CA ALA A 20 0.33 -0.28 -0.66
C ALA A 20 -0.63 -0.25 0.54
N MET A 21 -0.71 -1.34 1.32
CA MET A 21 -1.61 -1.43 2.48
C MET A 21 -1.13 -0.59 3.66
N THR A 22 0.18 -0.42 3.82
CA THR A 22 0.76 0.29 4.97
C THR A 22 0.95 1.79 4.72
N GLY A 23 1.22 2.19 3.48
CA GLY A 23 1.69 3.54 3.16
C GLY A 23 3.01 3.88 3.85
N ALA A 24 3.81 2.88 4.20
CA ALA A 24 5.05 3.05 4.93
C ALA A 24 6.12 3.73 4.07
N SER A 25 6.90 4.62 4.71
CA SER A 25 8.11 5.14 4.11
C SER A 25 9.23 4.10 4.20
N ILE A 26 10.01 3.99 3.15
CA ILE A 26 11.17 3.10 3.06
C ILE A 26 12.45 3.91 2.81
N ASP A 27 13.59 3.35 3.22
CA ASP A 27 14.89 3.94 2.93
C ASP A 27 15.35 3.63 1.49
N ALA A 28 16.42 4.30 1.05
CA ALA A 28 16.97 4.15 -0.29
C ALA A 28 17.43 2.70 -0.58
N ALA A 29 18.01 2.02 0.41
CA ALA A 29 18.44 0.64 0.27
C ALA A 29 17.25 -0.31 0.03
N SER A 30 16.16 -0.11 0.77
CA SER A 30 14.91 -0.84 0.60
C SER A 30 14.25 -0.56 -0.75
N ALA A 31 14.29 0.69 -1.23
CA ALA A 31 13.75 1.07 -2.54
C ALA A 31 14.55 0.41 -3.68
N LEU A 32 15.88 0.38 -3.56
CA LEU A 32 16.75 -0.29 -4.53
C LEU A 32 16.53 -1.81 -4.51
N TRP A 33 16.44 -2.42 -3.34
CA TRP A 33 16.17 -3.86 -3.21
C TRP A 33 14.80 -4.26 -3.78
N ALA A 34 13.79 -3.41 -3.57
CA ALA A 34 12.45 -3.64 -4.09
C ALA A 34 12.31 -3.35 -5.60
N GLY A 35 13.34 -2.83 -6.26
CA GLY A 35 13.32 -2.47 -7.67
C GLY A 35 12.48 -1.22 -7.98
N LEU A 36 12.22 -0.37 -6.99
CA LEU A 36 11.46 0.87 -7.13
C LEU A 36 12.33 2.05 -7.57
N VAL A 37 13.65 1.90 -7.52
CA VAL A 37 14.65 2.83 -8.03
C VAL A 37 15.78 2.03 -8.70
N ASP A 38 16.43 2.63 -9.70
CA ASP A 38 17.52 1.99 -10.45
C ASP A 38 18.87 2.18 -9.79
N GLU A 39 19.06 3.33 -9.12
CA GLU A 39 20.30 3.70 -8.43
C GLU A 39 20.04 4.64 -7.25
N VAL A 40 21.01 4.71 -6.34
CA VAL A 40 21.04 5.67 -5.26
C VAL A 40 22.26 6.56 -5.44
N VAL A 41 22.06 7.87 -5.35
CA VAL A 41 23.12 8.87 -5.46
C VAL A 41 23.21 9.71 -4.19
N ASP A 42 24.41 10.24 -3.91
CA ASP A 42 24.63 11.21 -2.83
C ASP A 42 24.13 12.62 -3.22
N ALA A 43 24.32 13.60 -2.32
CA ALA A 43 23.90 14.98 -2.55
C ALA A 43 24.64 15.67 -3.73
N ASP A 44 25.78 15.16 -4.11
CA ASP A 44 26.61 15.67 -5.23
C ASP A 44 26.30 14.94 -6.56
N GLY A 45 25.40 13.95 -6.51
CA GLY A 45 24.99 13.17 -7.68
C GLY A 45 25.91 12.00 -8.02
N ASN A 46 26.84 11.63 -7.12
CA ASN A 46 27.67 10.44 -7.31
C ASN A 46 26.98 9.18 -6.82
N PRO A 47 27.26 8.00 -7.42
CA PRO A 47 26.74 6.74 -6.93
C PRO A 47 27.04 6.53 -5.45
N ALA A 48 26.01 6.28 -4.64
CA ALA A 48 26.17 6.00 -3.21
C ALA A 48 26.46 4.51 -2.99
N ASP A 49 27.36 4.22 -2.05
CA ASP A 49 27.64 2.84 -1.62
C ASP A 49 26.54 2.36 -0.67
N VAL A 50 25.53 1.71 -1.26
CA VAL A 50 24.34 1.21 -0.54
C VAL A 50 24.24 -0.28 -0.76
N ASP A 51 24.21 -1.06 0.34
CA ASP A 51 23.97 -2.52 0.28
C ASP A 51 22.44 -2.80 0.31
N PRO A 52 21.81 -3.14 -0.83
CA PRO A 52 20.38 -3.39 -0.87
C PRO A 52 19.98 -4.65 -0.11
N VAL A 53 20.88 -5.63 0.06
CA VAL A 53 20.55 -6.90 0.74
C VAL A 53 20.53 -6.73 2.27
N ALA A 54 21.23 -5.75 2.79
CA ALA A 54 21.27 -5.44 4.22
C ALA A 54 20.08 -4.57 4.70
N CYS A 55 19.15 -4.19 3.81
CA CYS A 55 18.00 -3.32 4.14
C CYS A 55 16.93 -4.01 5.00
N GLN A 56 16.01 -3.22 5.55
CA GLN A 56 14.95 -3.74 6.40
C GLN A 56 13.96 -4.61 5.62
N LEU A 57 13.53 -4.18 4.42
CA LEU A 57 12.61 -4.96 3.59
C LEU A 57 13.17 -6.33 3.20
N ALA A 58 14.49 -6.43 2.94
CA ALA A 58 15.13 -7.71 2.65
C ALA A 58 15.05 -8.67 3.86
N ARG A 59 15.26 -8.15 5.08
CA ARG A 59 15.12 -8.92 6.31
C ARG A 59 13.69 -9.38 6.57
N ASP A 60 12.72 -8.54 6.23
CA ASP A 60 11.30 -8.76 6.46
C ASP A 60 10.62 -9.58 5.34
N ALA A 61 11.30 -9.76 4.22
CA ALA A 61 10.75 -10.34 3.00
C ALA A 61 10.10 -11.72 3.17
N VAL A 62 10.56 -12.54 4.12
CA VAL A 62 10.00 -13.88 4.35
C VAL A 62 8.59 -13.78 4.92
N TRP A 63 8.41 -13.07 6.05
CA TRP A 63 7.09 -12.95 6.63
C TRP A 63 6.15 -12.07 5.78
N ILE A 64 6.68 -11.08 5.05
CA ILE A 64 5.90 -10.32 4.08
C ILE A 64 5.33 -11.27 3.03
N GLN A 65 6.17 -12.09 2.39
CA GLN A 65 5.71 -13.03 1.38
C GLN A 65 4.63 -13.98 1.90
N GLU A 66 4.81 -14.54 3.10
CA GLU A 66 3.87 -15.50 3.69
C GLU A 66 2.54 -14.84 4.11
N CYS A 67 2.57 -13.60 4.58
CA CYS A 67 1.35 -12.90 5.00
C CYS A 67 0.55 -12.34 3.83
N TYR A 68 1.22 -11.85 2.78
CA TYR A 68 0.57 -11.17 1.65
C TYR A 68 0.29 -12.08 0.45
N ASP A 69 0.53 -13.39 0.58
CA ASP A 69 0.11 -14.40 -0.41
C ASP A 69 -1.39 -14.72 -0.29
N THR A 70 -2.20 -13.68 -0.43
CA THR A 70 -3.66 -13.73 -0.46
C THR A 70 -4.20 -12.41 -0.99
N ASP A 71 -5.38 -12.45 -1.62
CA ASP A 71 -6.06 -11.26 -2.15
C ASP A 71 -7.06 -10.67 -1.13
N ASP A 72 -7.23 -11.31 0.03
CA ASP A 72 -8.12 -10.86 1.10
C ASP A 72 -7.35 -9.99 2.12
N PRO A 73 -7.64 -8.68 2.23
CA PRO A 73 -6.97 -7.78 3.15
C PRO A 73 -7.21 -8.12 4.63
N VAL A 74 -8.34 -8.75 4.96
CA VAL A 74 -8.64 -9.21 6.32
C VAL A 74 -7.74 -10.37 6.68
N GLU A 75 -7.56 -11.33 5.77
CA GLU A 75 -6.67 -12.48 5.95
C GLU A 75 -5.20 -12.04 6.06
N VAL A 76 -4.76 -11.02 5.28
CA VAL A 76 -3.43 -10.43 5.45
C VAL A 76 -3.23 -9.95 6.88
N CYS A 77 -4.16 -9.12 7.40
CA CYS A 77 -4.06 -8.60 8.75
C CYS A 77 -4.08 -9.69 9.82
N ARG A 78 -4.90 -10.73 9.64
CA ARG A 78 -4.93 -11.89 10.53
C ARG A 78 -3.59 -12.62 10.55
N ARG A 79 -3.00 -12.91 9.37
CA ARG A 79 -1.68 -13.56 9.27
C ARG A 79 -0.59 -12.72 9.92
N LEU A 80 -0.59 -11.40 9.70
CA LEU A 80 0.37 -10.48 10.32
C LEU A 80 0.27 -10.50 11.85
N ALA A 81 -0.94 -10.48 12.40
CA ALA A 81 -1.18 -10.49 13.85
C ALA A 81 -0.72 -11.80 14.52
N ASP A 82 -0.81 -12.93 13.80
CA ASP A 82 -0.44 -14.26 14.29
C ASP A 82 1.08 -14.55 14.21
N ARG A 83 1.88 -13.63 13.61
CA ARG A 83 3.33 -13.82 13.43
C ARG A 83 4.12 -13.70 14.75
N PRO A 84 5.20 -14.49 14.91
CA PRO A 84 6.13 -14.32 16.02
C PRO A 84 6.97 -13.02 15.89
N GLU A 85 7.19 -12.53 14.68
CA GLU A 85 7.96 -11.32 14.41
C GLU A 85 7.20 -10.07 14.90
N GLU A 86 7.84 -9.29 15.76
CA GLU A 86 7.26 -8.05 16.29
C GLU A 86 6.95 -7.04 15.17
N ALA A 87 7.78 -6.98 14.14
CA ALA A 87 7.58 -6.11 12.99
C ALA A 87 6.28 -6.42 12.24
N ALA A 88 5.94 -7.70 12.08
CA ALA A 88 4.69 -8.12 11.44
C ALA A 88 3.46 -7.71 12.28
N ARG A 89 3.48 -7.93 13.59
CA ARG A 89 2.38 -7.52 14.49
C ARG A 89 2.19 -6.01 14.52
N LYS A 90 3.28 -5.24 14.59
CA LYS A 90 3.23 -3.77 14.49
C LYS A 90 2.67 -3.30 13.14
N THR A 91 2.94 -4.04 12.07
CA THR A 91 2.34 -3.77 10.75
C THR A 91 0.82 -3.96 10.78
N ALA A 92 0.32 -5.02 11.41
CA ALA A 92 -1.13 -5.21 11.56
C ALA A 92 -1.78 -4.07 12.36
N GLU A 93 -1.17 -3.68 13.49
CA GLU A 93 -1.61 -2.54 14.30
C GLU A 93 -1.61 -1.24 13.50
N HIS A 94 -0.56 -0.99 12.71
CA HIS A 94 -0.46 0.18 11.85
C HIS A 94 -1.55 0.22 10.79
N ILE A 95 -1.81 -0.90 10.09
CA ILE A 95 -2.88 -1.00 9.09
C ILE A 95 -4.24 -0.70 9.74
N ALA A 96 -4.49 -1.19 10.96
CA ALA A 96 -5.73 -0.95 11.68
C ALA A 96 -6.00 0.53 12.01
N THR A 97 -4.98 1.40 11.95
CA THR A 97 -5.14 2.86 12.11
C THR A 97 -5.50 3.59 10.82
N ARG A 98 -5.49 2.90 9.67
CA ARG A 98 -5.74 3.50 8.35
C ARG A 98 -7.22 3.44 7.99
N CYS A 99 -7.60 4.22 6.98
CA CYS A 99 -8.95 4.14 6.40
C CYS A 99 -9.18 2.73 5.84
N PRO A 100 -10.15 1.96 6.36
CA PRO A 100 -10.37 0.57 5.93
C PRO A 100 -10.65 0.43 4.44
N LEU A 101 -11.52 1.30 3.88
CA LEU A 101 -11.79 1.30 2.45
C LEU A 101 -10.52 1.56 1.63
N SER A 102 -9.71 2.56 2.02
CA SER A 102 -8.48 2.89 1.30
C SER A 102 -7.46 1.75 1.31
N VAL A 103 -7.33 1.02 2.44
CA VAL A 103 -6.44 -0.15 2.53
C VAL A 103 -6.90 -1.27 1.62
N ALA A 104 -8.21 -1.59 1.62
CA ALA A 104 -8.76 -2.62 0.76
C ALA A 104 -8.61 -2.28 -0.73
N VAL A 105 -8.88 -1.04 -1.11
CA VAL A 105 -8.71 -0.54 -2.49
C VAL A 105 -7.24 -0.53 -2.91
N ALA A 106 -6.31 -0.16 -2.01
CA ALA A 106 -4.88 -0.15 -2.32
C ALA A 106 -4.35 -1.56 -2.63
N LEU A 107 -4.74 -2.57 -1.86
CA LEU A 107 -4.41 -3.96 -2.16
C LEU A 107 -4.99 -4.39 -3.51
N ALA A 108 -6.27 -4.14 -3.73
CA ALA A 108 -6.95 -4.50 -4.98
C ALA A 108 -6.33 -3.80 -6.21
N ALA A 109 -5.85 -2.56 -6.07
CA ALA A 109 -5.19 -1.83 -7.14
C ALA A 109 -3.84 -2.47 -7.53
N VAL A 110 -3.03 -2.90 -6.57
CA VAL A 110 -1.78 -3.62 -6.85
C VAL A 110 -2.05 -4.97 -7.50
N ILE A 111 -3.01 -5.75 -6.99
CA ILE A 111 -3.41 -7.04 -7.57
C ILE A 111 -3.88 -6.86 -9.02
N LYS A 112 -4.70 -5.84 -9.28
CA LYS A 112 -5.15 -5.52 -10.64
C LYS A 112 -3.99 -5.16 -11.56
N ALA A 113 -3.00 -4.40 -11.05
CA ALA A 113 -1.81 -4.02 -11.78
C ALA A 113 -0.88 -5.21 -12.09
N GLU A 114 -0.88 -6.30 -11.28
CA GLU A 114 -0.12 -7.53 -11.54
C GLU A 114 -0.53 -8.19 -12.86
N SER A 115 -1.80 -8.06 -13.27
CA SER A 115 -2.35 -8.61 -14.52
C SER A 115 -2.51 -7.61 -15.65
N ALA A 116 -2.17 -6.34 -15.41
CA ALA A 116 -2.31 -5.27 -16.41
C ALA A 116 -1.36 -5.47 -17.60
N SER A 117 -1.82 -5.16 -18.81
CA SER A 117 -1.04 -5.24 -20.04
C SER A 117 0.10 -4.22 -20.11
N GLY A 118 0.07 -3.19 -19.28
CA GLY A 118 1.09 -2.15 -19.20
C GLY A 118 0.69 -0.94 -18.37
N LEU A 119 1.59 0.02 -18.25
CA LEU A 119 1.39 1.24 -17.48
C LEU A 119 0.12 2.01 -17.90
N ALA A 120 -0.20 2.06 -19.19
CA ALA A 120 -1.36 2.80 -19.68
C ALA A 120 -2.69 2.30 -19.07
N GLU A 121 -2.85 0.99 -18.90
CA GLU A 121 -4.03 0.39 -18.26
C GLU A 121 -4.10 0.74 -16.77
N VAL A 122 -2.94 0.76 -16.10
CA VAL A 122 -2.87 1.17 -14.69
C VAL A 122 -3.24 2.64 -14.53
N LEU A 123 -2.78 3.53 -15.42
CA LEU A 123 -3.14 4.96 -15.40
C LEU A 123 -4.65 5.19 -15.59
N GLU A 124 -5.33 4.39 -16.42
CA GLU A 124 -6.78 4.44 -16.54
C GLU A 124 -7.47 3.97 -15.24
N THR A 125 -6.94 2.93 -14.60
CA THR A 125 -7.41 2.48 -13.28
C THR A 125 -7.23 3.59 -12.23
N ASP A 126 -6.06 4.22 -12.16
CA ASP A 126 -5.78 5.31 -11.22
C ASP A 126 -6.71 6.51 -11.45
N ARG A 127 -7.02 6.81 -12.73
CA ARG A 127 -7.98 7.87 -13.07
C ARG A 127 -9.39 7.56 -12.58
N ALA A 128 -9.82 6.30 -12.68
CA ALA A 128 -11.10 5.85 -12.17
C ALA A 128 -11.14 5.96 -10.63
N LEU A 129 -10.12 5.42 -9.96
CA LEU A 129 -9.98 5.50 -8.50
C LEU A 129 -9.95 6.95 -8.00
N GLY A 130 -9.20 7.83 -8.66
CA GLY A 130 -9.15 9.24 -8.31
C GLY A 130 -10.53 9.91 -8.33
N ARG A 131 -11.35 9.62 -9.35
CA ARG A 131 -12.73 10.12 -9.43
C ARG A 131 -13.62 9.57 -8.31
N SER A 132 -13.46 8.29 -7.97
CA SER A 132 -14.22 7.63 -6.91
C SER A 132 -13.86 8.22 -5.54
N PHE A 133 -12.57 8.35 -5.23
CA PHE A 133 -12.11 8.94 -3.96
C PHE A 133 -12.53 10.41 -3.81
N MET A 134 -12.51 11.21 -4.88
CA MET A 134 -12.98 12.60 -4.82
C MET A 134 -14.47 12.75 -4.46
N ARG A 135 -15.26 11.69 -4.60
CA ARG A 135 -16.69 11.65 -4.24
C ARG A 135 -16.93 10.91 -2.91
N ASP A 136 -15.90 10.29 -2.37
CA ASP A 136 -16.00 9.48 -1.16
C ASP A 136 -15.85 10.34 0.11
N SER A 137 -16.70 10.07 1.11
CA SER A 137 -16.69 10.81 2.37
C SER A 137 -15.40 10.59 3.17
N ASP A 138 -14.81 9.40 3.12
CA ASP A 138 -13.59 9.08 3.86
C ASP A 138 -12.39 9.87 3.34
N PHE A 139 -12.34 10.17 2.03
CA PHE A 139 -11.31 11.07 1.50
C PHE A 139 -11.42 12.48 2.12
N CYS A 140 -12.64 13.04 2.13
CA CYS A 140 -12.88 14.35 2.73
C CYS A 140 -12.55 14.35 4.23
N GLU A 141 -12.93 13.28 4.94
CA GLU A 141 -12.64 13.12 6.37
C GLU A 141 -11.13 13.03 6.65
N GLY A 142 -10.40 12.27 5.83
CA GLY A 142 -8.95 12.19 5.93
C GLY A 142 -8.27 13.55 5.73
N VAL A 143 -8.73 14.34 4.75
CA VAL A 143 -8.27 15.71 4.52
C VAL A 143 -8.60 16.61 5.72
N ARG A 144 -9.83 16.53 6.26
CA ARG A 144 -10.21 17.28 7.47
C ARG A 144 -9.26 16.98 8.62
N ALA A 145 -9.13 15.71 8.96
CA ALA A 145 -8.37 15.29 10.14
C ALA A 145 -6.87 15.60 10.04
N GLN A 146 -6.29 15.53 8.84
CA GLN A 146 -4.84 15.70 8.65
C GLN A 146 -4.42 17.13 8.31
N LEU A 147 -5.22 17.87 7.55
CA LEU A 147 -4.80 19.13 6.95
C LEU A 147 -5.61 20.33 7.45
N VAL A 148 -6.92 20.18 7.71
CA VAL A 148 -7.80 21.26 8.13
C VAL A 148 -7.80 21.42 9.65
N ASP A 149 -8.38 20.47 10.37
CA ASP A 149 -8.48 20.48 11.84
C ASP A 149 -7.20 20.04 12.53
N LYS A 150 -6.42 19.18 11.87
CA LYS A 150 -5.15 18.62 12.35
C LYS A 150 -5.27 17.85 13.67
N ASP A 151 -6.47 17.38 13.98
CA ASP A 151 -6.76 16.59 15.18
C ASP A 151 -6.23 15.16 15.08
N ARG A 152 -5.92 14.68 13.85
CA ARG A 152 -5.45 13.32 13.55
C ARG A 152 -6.39 12.24 14.06
N ASN A 153 -7.68 12.56 14.19
CA ASN A 153 -8.71 11.66 14.65
C ASN A 153 -9.83 11.54 13.61
N PRO A 154 -9.57 10.82 12.50
CA PRO A 154 -10.58 10.63 11.47
C PRO A 154 -11.67 9.66 11.90
N HIS A 155 -12.89 9.93 11.46
CA HIS A 155 -14.07 9.09 11.64
C HIS A 155 -14.42 8.43 10.30
N TRP A 156 -13.90 7.21 10.09
CA TRP A 156 -14.10 6.47 8.85
C TRP A 156 -15.52 5.90 8.74
N SER A 157 -16.02 5.70 7.53
CA SER A 157 -17.34 5.11 7.25
C SER A 157 -17.44 3.63 7.66
N HIS A 158 -16.29 2.94 7.79
CA HIS A 158 -16.19 1.57 8.23
C HIS A 158 -15.28 1.49 9.47
N GLU A 159 -15.66 0.72 10.47
CA GLU A 159 -14.88 0.59 11.72
C GLU A 159 -13.62 -0.27 11.52
N SER A 160 -13.69 -1.26 10.63
CA SER A 160 -12.58 -2.17 10.33
C SER A 160 -12.58 -2.63 8.88
N LEU A 161 -11.49 -3.30 8.46
CA LEU A 161 -11.41 -3.93 7.13
C LEU A 161 -12.49 -4.99 6.91
N ALA A 162 -12.90 -5.71 7.96
CA ALA A 162 -13.93 -6.73 7.87
C ALA A 162 -15.33 -6.14 7.58
N ASP A 163 -15.54 -4.86 7.85
CA ASP A 163 -16.80 -4.16 7.61
C ASP A 163 -16.89 -3.58 6.18
N VAL A 164 -15.79 -3.60 5.42
CA VAL A 164 -15.76 -3.11 4.04
C VAL A 164 -16.34 -4.18 3.09
N PRO A 165 -17.52 -3.93 2.47
CA PRO A 165 -18.07 -4.90 1.54
C PRO A 165 -17.20 -5.01 0.28
N VAL A 166 -16.99 -6.22 -0.22
CA VAL A 166 -16.25 -6.47 -1.49
C VAL A 166 -16.82 -5.62 -2.63
N ARG A 167 -18.15 -5.57 -2.74
CA ARG A 167 -18.83 -4.74 -3.73
C ARG A 167 -18.42 -3.26 -3.64
N ARG A 168 -18.22 -2.73 -2.41
CA ARG A 168 -17.80 -1.33 -2.23
C ARG A 168 -16.39 -1.09 -2.79
N VAL A 169 -15.50 -2.07 -2.65
CA VAL A 169 -14.17 -2.02 -3.26
C VAL A 169 -14.27 -2.04 -4.80
N GLU A 170 -15.08 -2.93 -5.35
CA GLU A 170 -15.30 -3.03 -6.81
C GLU A 170 -15.86 -1.74 -7.41
N GLU A 171 -16.84 -1.11 -6.76
CA GLU A 171 -17.44 0.16 -7.16
C GLU A 171 -16.41 1.31 -7.25
N MET A 172 -15.31 1.25 -6.49
CA MET A 172 -14.25 2.26 -6.57
C MET A 172 -13.52 2.25 -7.91
N PHE A 173 -13.47 1.10 -8.59
CA PHE A 173 -12.80 0.94 -9.88
C PHE A 173 -13.71 1.25 -11.09
N ASP A 174 -15.01 1.38 -10.88
CA ASP A 174 -15.99 1.68 -11.92
C ASP A 174 -16.83 2.92 -11.52
N PRO A 175 -16.28 4.13 -11.64
CA PRO A 175 -17.03 5.35 -11.36
C PRO A 175 -17.99 5.64 -12.51
N SER A 176 -19.17 5.05 -12.47
CA SER A 176 -20.31 5.42 -13.32
C SER A 176 -20.82 6.86 -13.07
#